data_ec91d8dc1492ac722941b04b4f58236b
#
_entry.id   ec91d8dc1492ac722941b04b4f58236b
#
_cell.length_a   1.000
_cell.length_b   1.000
_cell.length_c   1.000
_cell.angle_alpha   90.00
_cell.angle_beta   90.00
_cell.angle_gamma   90.00
#
_symmetry.space_group_name_H-M   'P 1'
#
loop_
_entity.id
_entity.type
_entity.pdbx_description
1 polymer ?
#
loop_
_entity_poly.entity_id
_entity_poly.type
_entity_poly.pdbx_seq_one_letter_code
_entity_poly.pdbx_strand_id
1 'polypeptide(L)'
;MAQKRKNNNKMNMNMPRPSMLWIYGLIGAFIIGWYVFGDVNDTPLPSDWTTVREMVEKGDVEKIQVVNRDQAQVFLKKDAAEKYRSDSTDKRFRRLPDTGVQLIFTIGSVDSFREDLKAAEETSGQTVPVIYENKANDWTSILINLLPWVVIIGAWFFVMRSMSRGAGAGGGGGIMNVGKAKAQVFDKDNAKRVTFKDVAGLGE
;
A
#
# COMPACT_ATOMS: atom_id res chain seq x y z
N MET A 1 3.70 44.96 -54.88
CA MET A 1 4.16 43.76 -54.14
C MET A 1 3.48 43.69 -52.78
N ALA A 2 2.51 42.79 -52.62
CA ALA A 2 1.70 42.68 -51.42
C ALA A 2 2.33 41.65 -50.48
N GLN A 3 2.78 42.04 -49.31
CA GLN A 3 3.30 41.14 -48.28
C GLN A 3 2.14 40.43 -47.56
N LYS A 4 2.10 39.11 -47.74
CA LYS A 4 1.15 38.18 -47.08
C LYS A 4 1.52 38.04 -45.60
N ARG A 5 0.78 38.66 -44.68
CA ARG A 5 0.93 38.46 -43.23
C ARG A 5 0.57 37.04 -42.85
N LYS A 6 1.55 36.29 -42.37
CA LYS A 6 1.39 34.95 -41.84
C LYS A 6 0.76 35.05 -40.44
N ASN A 7 -0.49 34.68 -40.34
CA ASN A 7 -1.23 34.67 -39.08
C ASN A 7 -0.87 33.41 -38.31
N ASN A 8 0.06 33.50 -37.36
CA ASN A 8 0.40 32.41 -36.45
C ASN A 8 -0.61 32.35 -35.30
N ASN A 9 -1.75 31.76 -35.56
CA ASN A 9 -2.65 31.34 -34.49
C ASN A 9 -1.99 30.19 -33.69
N LYS A 10 -1.19 30.52 -32.70
CA LYS A 10 -0.82 29.55 -31.66
C LYS A 10 -2.06 29.26 -30.84
N MET A 11 -2.70 28.10 -31.08
CA MET A 11 -3.70 27.58 -30.16
C MET A 11 -3.06 27.44 -28.78
N ASN A 12 -3.35 28.37 -27.89
CA ASN A 12 -3.09 28.22 -26.46
C ASN A 12 -4.01 27.10 -25.94
N MET A 13 -3.58 25.85 -26.04
CA MET A 13 -4.20 24.77 -25.26
C MET A 13 -3.88 25.04 -23.79
N ASN A 14 -4.76 25.78 -23.12
CA ASN A 14 -4.80 25.83 -21.66
C ASN A 14 -5.19 24.44 -21.18
N MET A 15 -4.23 23.51 -21.07
CA MET A 15 -4.46 22.29 -20.29
C MET A 15 -4.74 22.71 -18.84
N PRO A 16 -5.89 22.35 -18.30
CA PRO A 16 -6.18 22.62 -16.89
C PRO A 16 -5.06 21.98 -16.08
N ARG A 17 -4.36 22.77 -15.29
CA ARG A 17 -3.34 22.25 -14.36
C ARG A 17 -4.05 21.30 -13.42
N PRO A 18 -3.67 20.02 -13.35
CA PRO A 18 -4.29 19.09 -12.43
C PRO A 18 -4.17 19.68 -11.02
N SER A 19 -5.31 19.95 -10.40
CA SER A 19 -5.32 20.45 -9.04
C SER A 19 -4.72 19.40 -8.12
N MET A 20 -4.01 19.79 -7.07
CA MET A 20 -3.44 18.84 -6.08
C MET A 20 -4.49 17.89 -5.48
N LEU A 21 -5.75 18.32 -5.45
CA LEU A 21 -6.89 17.52 -5.01
C LEU A 21 -7.07 16.21 -5.80
N TRP A 22 -6.72 16.19 -7.09
CA TRP A 22 -6.82 14.99 -7.90
C TRP A 22 -5.86 13.89 -7.45
N ILE A 23 -4.66 14.27 -6.97
CA ILE A 23 -3.65 13.33 -6.45
C ILE A 23 -4.16 12.67 -5.17
N TYR A 24 -4.76 13.45 -4.26
CA TYR A 24 -5.38 12.89 -3.06
C TYR A 24 -6.57 11.97 -3.38
N GLY A 25 -7.36 12.32 -4.39
CA GLY A 25 -8.42 11.46 -4.92
C GLY A 25 -7.89 10.14 -5.45
N LEU A 26 -6.77 10.15 -6.17
CA LEU A 26 -6.13 8.95 -6.71
C LEU A 26 -5.55 8.06 -5.60
N ILE A 27 -4.86 8.66 -4.62
CA ILE A 27 -4.34 7.94 -3.44
C ILE A 27 -5.49 7.33 -2.64
N GLY A 28 -6.56 8.09 -2.40
CA GLY A 28 -7.75 7.60 -1.72
C GLY A 28 -8.42 6.44 -2.46
N ALA A 29 -8.60 6.57 -3.77
CA ALA A 29 -9.15 5.51 -4.61
C ALA A 29 -8.26 4.25 -4.62
N PHE A 30 -6.93 4.42 -4.60
CA PHE A 30 -5.99 3.30 -4.51
C PHE A 30 -6.09 2.58 -3.17
N ILE A 31 -6.15 3.32 -2.06
CA ILE A 31 -6.30 2.74 -0.70
C ILE A 31 -7.64 2.01 -0.58
N ILE A 32 -8.72 2.63 -1.05
CA ILE A 32 -10.06 2.01 -1.04
C ILE A 32 -10.06 0.76 -1.93
N GLY A 33 -9.51 0.85 -3.14
CA GLY A 33 -9.37 -0.29 -4.05
C GLY A 33 -8.58 -1.42 -3.42
N TRP A 34 -7.46 -1.13 -2.78
CA TRP A 34 -6.66 -2.12 -2.06
C TRP A 34 -7.44 -2.78 -0.92
N TYR A 35 -8.23 -1.99 -0.17
CA TYR A 35 -9.04 -2.51 0.94
C TYR A 35 -10.24 -3.35 0.46
N VAL A 36 -10.85 -2.98 -0.67
CA VAL A 36 -12.02 -3.67 -1.22
C VAL A 36 -11.63 -4.91 -2.04
N PHE A 37 -10.52 -4.83 -2.78
CA PHE A 37 -10.05 -5.91 -3.68
C PHE A 37 -8.91 -6.74 -3.08
N GLY A 38 -8.26 -6.27 -2.02
CA GLY A 38 -7.32 -7.07 -1.24
C GLY A 38 -8.11 -8.09 -0.42
N ASP A 39 -7.96 -9.37 -0.74
CA ASP A 39 -8.60 -10.47 -0.02
C ASP A 39 -8.13 -10.52 1.44
N VAL A 40 -8.77 -9.70 2.28
CA VAL A 40 -8.52 -9.67 3.74
C VAL A 40 -9.08 -10.94 4.40
N ASN A 41 -9.89 -11.70 3.68
CA ASN A 41 -10.57 -12.90 4.18
C ASN A 41 -9.77 -14.20 3.99
N ASP A 42 -8.64 -14.16 3.25
CA ASP A 42 -7.84 -15.36 2.96
C ASP A 42 -6.70 -15.60 3.96
N THR A 43 -6.74 -14.98 5.15
CA THR A 43 -5.76 -15.29 6.18
C THR A 43 -6.09 -16.61 6.86
N PRO A 44 -5.18 -17.62 6.79
CA PRO A 44 -5.38 -18.88 7.47
C PRO A 44 -5.58 -18.68 8.97
N LEU A 45 -6.47 -19.46 9.57
CA LEU A 45 -6.74 -19.40 11.00
C LEU A 45 -5.61 -20.12 11.76
N PRO A 46 -4.97 -19.47 12.75
CA PRO A 46 -4.04 -20.15 13.63
C PRO A 46 -4.78 -21.21 14.46
N SER A 47 -4.22 -22.42 14.50
CA SER A 47 -4.78 -23.59 15.17
C SER A 47 -3.69 -24.33 15.94
N ASP A 48 -4.04 -25.46 16.53
CA ASP A 48 -3.16 -26.39 17.19
C ASP A 48 -3.31 -27.81 16.61
N TRP A 49 -2.35 -28.67 16.94
CA TRP A 49 -2.38 -30.05 16.48
C TRP A 49 -3.61 -30.82 17.02
N THR A 50 -4.04 -30.55 18.23
CA THR A 50 -5.19 -31.25 18.85
C THR A 50 -6.47 -31.03 18.04
N THR A 51 -6.73 -29.79 17.66
CA THR A 51 -7.87 -29.43 16.82
C THR A 51 -7.79 -30.06 15.42
N VAL A 52 -6.59 -30.01 14.81
CA VAL A 52 -6.37 -30.60 13.47
C VAL A 52 -6.49 -32.11 13.52
N ARG A 53 -5.98 -32.74 14.56
CA ARG A 53 -6.10 -34.19 14.76
C ARG A 53 -7.57 -34.64 14.77
N GLU A 54 -8.43 -33.96 15.51
CA GLU A 54 -9.87 -34.27 15.48
C GLU A 54 -10.48 -34.18 14.08
N MET A 55 -10.03 -33.22 13.27
CA MET A 55 -10.47 -33.06 11.89
C MET A 55 -9.95 -34.17 10.99
N VAL A 56 -8.72 -34.63 11.22
CA VAL A 56 -8.15 -35.81 10.54
C VAL A 56 -8.92 -37.07 10.90
N GLU A 57 -9.17 -37.29 12.17
CA GLU A 57 -9.94 -38.45 12.68
C GLU A 57 -11.38 -38.48 12.14
N LYS A 58 -12.00 -37.31 11.87
CA LYS A 58 -13.32 -37.17 11.21
C LYS A 58 -13.25 -37.30 9.68
N GLY A 59 -12.04 -37.34 9.12
CA GLY A 59 -11.84 -37.41 7.67
C GLY A 59 -12.16 -36.11 6.92
N ASP A 60 -12.15 -34.97 7.60
CA ASP A 60 -12.52 -33.65 7.07
C ASP A 60 -11.33 -32.94 6.38
N VAL A 61 -10.09 -33.44 6.54
CA VAL A 61 -8.89 -32.89 5.95
C VAL A 61 -8.68 -33.42 4.54
N GLU A 62 -8.40 -32.53 3.59
CA GLU A 62 -8.08 -32.88 2.20
C GLU A 62 -6.59 -33.22 2.05
N LYS A 63 -5.73 -32.31 2.52
CA LYS A 63 -4.26 -32.44 2.50
C LYS A 63 -3.61 -31.56 3.54
N ILE A 64 -2.37 -31.90 3.90
CA ILE A 64 -1.54 -31.07 4.77
C ILE A 64 -0.26 -30.72 4.01
N GLN A 65 0.13 -29.45 4.06
CA GLN A 65 1.35 -28.95 3.45
C GLN A 65 2.30 -28.47 4.55
N VAL A 66 3.45 -29.11 4.66
CA VAL A 66 4.49 -28.71 5.63
C VAL A 66 5.46 -27.77 4.95
N VAL A 67 5.53 -26.54 5.43
CA VAL A 67 6.37 -25.47 4.90
C VAL A 67 7.56 -25.24 5.82
N ASN A 68 8.76 -25.17 5.25
CA ASN A 68 10.02 -24.90 5.97
C ASN A 68 10.30 -25.83 7.15
N ARG A 69 9.65 -27.00 7.22
CA ARG A 69 9.78 -28.01 8.28
C ARG A 69 9.29 -27.59 9.66
N ASP A 70 8.67 -26.43 9.80
CA ASP A 70 8.21 -25.89 11.09
C ASP A 70 6.72 -25.54 11.09
N GLN A 71 6.14 -25.28 9.93
CA GLN A 71 4.75 -24.86 9.80
C GLN A 71 3.95 -25.85 8.96
N ALA A 72 2.83 -26.29 9.49
CA ALA A 72 1.86 -27.10 8.77
C ALA A 72 0.66 -26.23 8.34
N GLN A 73 0.32 -26.29 7.07
CA GLN A 73 -0.83 -25.67 6.45
C GLN A 73 -1.85 -26.76 6.14
N VAL A 74 -3.08 -26.58 6.62
CA VAL A 74 -4.15 -27.57 6.48
C VAL A 74 -5.16 -27.09 5.48
N PHE A 75 -5.49 -27.99 4.54
CA PHE A 75 -6.55 -27.81 3.57
C PHE A 75 -7.71 -28.72 3.92
N LEU A 76 -8.86 -28.14 4.22
CA LEU A 76 -10.08 -28.88 4.51
C LEU A 76 -10.85 -29.20 3.22
N LYS A 77 -11.61 -30.28 3.25
CA LYS A 77 -12.60 -30.56 2.22
C LYS A 77 -13.66 -29.46 2.20
N LYS A 78 -14.17 -29.08 1.04
CA LYS A 78 -15.14 -27.97 0.91
C LYS A 78 -16.35 -28.11 1.84
N ASP A 79 -16.93 -29.31 1.87
CA ASP A 79 -18.10 -29.60 2.69
C ASP A 79 -17.79 -29.48 4.21
N ALA A 80 -16.59 -29.90 4.60
CA ALA A 80 -16.12 -29.79 5.97
C ALA A 80 -15.86 -28.33 6.37
N ALA A 81 -15.21 -27.54 5.50
CA ALA A 81 -14.96 -26.12 5.77
C ALA A 81 -16.27 -25.34 5.94
N GLU A 82 -17.28 -25.63 5.13
CA GLU A 82 -18.61 -25.01 5.24
C GLU A 82 -19.33 -25.43 6.53
N LYS A 83 -19.24 -26.70 6.92
CA LYS A 83 -19.78 -27.25 8.16
C LYS A 83 -19.14 -26.54 9.37
N TYR A 84 -17.82 -26.42 9.41
CA TYR A 84 -17.13 -25.76 10.52
C TYR A 84 -17.47 -24.27 10.61
N ARG A 85 -17.74 -23.59 9.50
CA ARG A 85 -18.20 -22.20 9.49
C ARG A 85 -19.60 -22.04 10.07
N SER A 86 -20.52 -22.93 9.73
CA SER A 86 -21.95 -22.84 10.12
C SER A 86 -22.22 -23.39 11.50
N ASP A 87 -21.66 -24.56 11.84
CA ASP A 87 -22.04 -25.35 13.03
C ASP A 87 -21.04 -25.26 14.19
N SER A 88 -19.90 -24.59 14.00
CA SER A 88 -18.88 -24.58 15.05
C SER A 88 -19.31 -23.74 16.25
N THR A 89 -19.18 -24.32 17.44
CA THR A 89 -19.29 -23.62 18.73
C THR A 89 -18.19 -22.57 18.87
N ASP A 90 -17.05 -22.77 18.23
CA ASP A 90 -15.94 -21.83 18.23
C ASP A 90 -16.11 -20.77 17.15
N LYS A 91 -16.34 -19.54 17.62
CA LYS A 91 -16.53 -18.36 16.74
C LYS A 91 -15.34 -18.10 15.80
N ARG A 92 -14.14 -18.65 16.08
CA ARG A 92 -12.96 -18.49 15.25
C ARG A 92 -13.18 -19.12 13.86
N PHE A 93 -13.85 -20.27 13.81
CA PHE A 93 -14.11 -20.99 12.55
C PHE A 93 -15.06 -20.27 11.59
N ARG A 94 -15.82 -19.27 12.05
CA ARG A 94 -16.63 -18.42 11.17
C ARG A 94 -15.80 -17.61 10.17
N ARG A 95 -14.50 -17.45 10.43
CA ARG A 95 -13.54 -16.72 9.56
C ARG A 95 -12.68 -17.65 8.71
N LEU A 96 -13.01 -18.93 8.64
CA LEU A 96 -12.29 -19.84 7.77
C LEU A 96 -12.35 -19.38 6.32
N PRO A 97 -11.20 -19.30 5.61
CA PRO A 97 -11.16 -19.01 4.20
C PRO A 97 -11.99 -20.01 3.39
N ASP A 98 -12.63 -19.51 2.33
CA ASP A 98 -13.42 -20.34 1.42
C ASP A 98 -12.56 -21.27 0.58
N THR A 99 -11.36 -20.80 0.24
CA THR A 99 -10.41 -21.51 -0.61
C THR A 99 -8.98 -21.37 -0.05
N GLY A 100 -8.10 -22.23 -0.48
CA GLY A 100 -6.69 -22.16 -0.08
C GLY A 100 -6.41 -22.81 1.27
N VAL A 101 -5.51 -22.22 2.06
CA VAL A 101 -5.11 -22.71 3.38
C VAL A 101 -6.12 -22.25 4.41
N GLN A 102 -6.82 -23.19 5.07
CA GLN A 102 -7.80 -22.83 6.10
C GLN A 102 -7.18 -22.69 7.49
N LEU A 103 -6.27 -23.60 7.84
CA LEU A 103 -5.64 -23.62 9.17
C LEU A 103 -4.13 -23.66 9.06
N ILE A 104 -3.45 -23.05 10.02
CA ILE A 104 -2.00 -23.11 10.17
C ILE A 104 -1.65 -23.44 11.62
N PHE A 105 -0.62 -24.28 11.80
CA PHE A 105 -0.03 -24.52 13.12
C PHE A 105 1.45 -24.83 13.00
N THR A 106 2.18 -24.68 14.10
CA THR A 106 3.61 -24.98 14.16
C THR A 106 3.83 -26.43 14.60
N ILE A 107 4.69 -27.15 13.88
CA ILE A 107 5.12 -28.50 14.24
C ILE A 107 6.46 -28.45 14.98
N GLY A 108 6.62 -29.29 16.01
CA GLY A 108 7.88 -29.37 16.75
C GLY A 108 9.00 -30.04 15.94
N SER A 109 8.70 -31.19 15.35
CA SER A 109 9.55 -31.86 14.40
C SER A 109 8.71 -32.59 13.35
N VAL A 110 9.28 -32.77 12.17
CA VAL A 110 8.62 -33.48 11.06
C VAL A 110 8.36 -34.93 11.39
N ASP A 111 9.30 -35.57 12.12
CA ASP A 111 9.21 -37.00 12.44
C ASP A 111 8.10 -37.26 13.46
N SER A 112 8.07 -36.49 14.55
CA SER A 112 7.01 -36.60 15.56
C SER A 112 5.63 -36.29 14.95
N PHE A 113 5.55 -35.25 14.11
CA PHE A 113 4.31 -34.90 13.41
C PHE A 113 3.83 -36.07 12.52
N ARG A 114 4.74 -36.73 11.83
CA ARG A 114 4.41 -37.87 10.96
C ARG A 114 3.88 -39.06 11.75
N GLU A 115 4.46 -39.35 12.92
CA GLU A 115 3.97 -40.40 13.84
C GLU A 115 2.59 -40.08 14.35
N ASP A 116 2.36 -38.84 14.83
CA ASP A 116 1.09 -38.39 15.33
C ASP A 116 0.00 -38.41 14.25
N LEU A 117 0.35 -37.98 13.02
CA LEU A 117 -0.56 -38.02 11.89
C LEU A 117 -0.97 -39.43 11.54
N LYS A 118 0.00 -40.35 11.50
CA LYS A 118 -0.24 -41.76 11.19
C LYS A 118 -1.21 -42.37 12.21
N ALA A 119 -1.05 -42.08 13.49
CA ALA A 119 -1.96 -42.52 14.53
C ALA A 119 -3.40 -42.00 14.33
N ALA A 120 -3.54 -40.73 13.88
CA ALA A 120 -4.86 -40.14 13.56
C ALA A 120 -5.47 -40.78 12.29
N GLU A 121 -4.65 -41.09 11.27
CA GLU A 121 -5.08 -41.76 10.04
C GLU A 121 -5.59 -43.17 10.30
N GLU A 122 -4.90 -43.93 11.19
CA GLU A 122 -5.34 -45.25 11.59
C GLU A 122 -6.73 -45.20 12.25
N THR A 123 -7.05 -44.16 12.97
CA THR A 123 -8.37 -43.98 13.61
C THR A 123 -9.44 -43.63 12.55
N SER A 124 -9.13 -42.81 11.59
CA SER A 124 -10.08 -42.36 10.54
C SER A 124 -10.25 -43.38 9.39
N GLY A 125 -9.27 -44.30 9.23
CA GLY A 125 -9.17 -45.18 8.07
C GLY A 125 -8.92 -44.48 6.74
N GLN A 126 -8.55 -43.19 6.76
CA GLN A 126 -8.25 -42.37 5.57
C GLN A 126 -6.83 -41.83 5.66
N THR A 127 -6.10 -41.94 4.55
CA THR A 127 -4.74 -41.35 4.42
C THR A 127 -4.83 -39.91 3.95
N VAL A 128 -4.16 -38.99 4.65
CA VAL A 128 -4.06 -37.60 4.31
C VAL A 128 -2.78 -37.32 3.56
N PRO A 129 -2.82 -36.82 2.32
CA PRO A 129 -1.60 -36.50 1.58
C PRO A 129 -0.80 -35.40 2.28
N VAL A 130 0.49 -35.66 2.56
CA VAL A 130 1.40 -34.66 3.13
C VAL A 130 2.39 -34.21 2.06
N ILE A 131 2.37 -32.90 1.79
CA ILE A 131 3.28 -32.26 0.83
C ILE A 131 4.32 -31.46 1.62
N TYR A 132 5.61 -31.69 1.33
CA TYR A 132 6.70 -30.92 1.93
C TYR A 132 7.18 -29.86 0.97
N GLU A 133 7.10 -28.59 1.37
CA GLU A 133 7.55 -27.46 0.57
C GLU A 133 8.58 -26.64 1.35
N ASN A 134 9.68 -26.35 0.70
CA ASN A 134 10.66 -25.43 1.24
C ASN A 134 10.52 -24.07 0.53
N LYS A 135 9.84 -23.13 1.15
CA LYS A 135 9.74 -21.73 0.67
C LYS A 135 11.00 -20.98 1.10
N ALA A 136 12.16 -21.37 0.54
CA ALA A 136 13.37 -20.60 0.72
C ALA A 136 13.18 -19.22 0.07
N ASN A 137 13.10 -18.17 0.90
CA ASN A 137 13.08 -16.77 0.51
C ASN A 137 12.15 -16.47 -0.68
N ASP A 138 10.89 -16.37 -0.41
CA ASP A 138 9.94 -15.85 -1.42
C ASP A 138 10.14 -14.33 -1.60
N TRP A 139 11.17 -13.97 -2.37
CA TRP A 139 11.45 -12.59 -2.76
C TRP A 139 10.25 -11.93 -3.43
N THR A 140 9.38 -12.73 -4.04
CA THR A 140 8.16 -12.25 -4.68
C THR A 140 7.19 -11.67 -3.65
N SER A 141 7.00 -12.35 -2.52
CA SER A 141 6.17 -11.83 -1.42
C SER A 141 6.74 -10.54 -0.83
N ILE A 142 8.08 -10.47 -0.67
CA ILE A 142 8.75 -9.25 -0.21
C ILE A 142 8.54 -8.10 -1.20
N LEU A 143 8.70 -8.35 -2.50
CA LEU A 143 8.51 -7.35 -3.54
C LEU A 143 7.05 -6.88 -3.62
N ILE A 144 6.08 -7.79 -3.53
CA ILE A 144 4.66 -7.45 -3.53
C ILE A 144 4.31 -6.58 -2.31
N ASN A 145 4.81 -6.93 -1.13
CA ASN A 145 4.59 -6.14 0.08
C ASN A 145 5.30 -4.78 0.05
N LEU A 146 6.43 -4.67 -0.66
CA LEU A 146 7.17 -3.42 -0.81
C LEU A 146 6.53 -2.48 -1.86
N LEU A 147 5.82 -3.03 -2.84
CA LEU A 147 5.27 -2.30 -3.97
C LEU A 147 4.38 -1.10 -3.55
N PRO A 148 3.46 -1.21 -2.59
CA PRO A 148 2.66 -0.08 -2.12
C PRO A 148 3.53 1.06 -1.58
N TRP A 149 4.59 0.73 -0.85
CA TRP A 149 5.52 1.72 -0.31
C TRP A 149 6.29 2.45 -1.40
N VAL A 150 6.73 1.73 -2.43
CA VAL A 150 7.41 2.33 -3.60
C VAL A 150 6.47 3.31 -4.32
N VAL A 151 5.20 2.95 -4.47
CA VAL A 151 4.19 3.83 -5.09
C VAL A 151 3.96 5.09 -4.25
N ILE A 152 3.83 4.95 -2.92
CA ILE A 152 3.64 6.09 -2.01
C ILE A 152 4.86 7.03 -2.05
N ILE A 153 6.07 6.47 -1.97
CA ILE A 153 7.31 7.26 -2.01
C ILE A 153 7.47 7.94 -3.38
N GLY A 154 7.18 7.23 -4.47
CA GLY A 154 7.21 7.78 -5.82
C GLY A 154 6.21 8.92 -6.01
N ALA A 155 4.98 8.76 -5.52
CA ALA A 155 3.97 9.80 -5.53
C ALA A 155 4.40 11.01 -4.70
N TRP A 156 4.96 10.78 -3.51
CA TRP A 156 5.51 11.84 -2.65
C TRP A 156 6.63 12.61 -3.35
N PHE A 157 7.57 11.91 -3.96
CA PHE A 157 8.66 12.54 -4.72
C PHE A 157 8.13 13.36 -5.90
N PHE A 158 7.13 12.86 -6.60
CA PHE A 158 6.49 13.58 -7.71
C PHE A 158 5.80 14.86 -7.22
N VAL A 159 5.09 14.80 -6.10
CA VAL A 159 4.45 15.97 -5.47
C VAL A 159 5.50 17.00 -5.06
N MET A 160 6.58 16.59 -4.37
CA MET A 160 7.66 17.50 -4.00
C MET A 160 8.34 18.15 -5.22
N ARG A 161 8.59 17.37 -6.27
CA ARG A 161 9.16 17.89 -7.52
C ARG A 161 8.21 18.86 -8.22
N SER A 162 6.90 18.62 -8.18
CA SER A 162 5.89 19.50 -8.75
C SER A 162 5.81 20.82 -7.97
N MET A 163 5.89 20.77 -6.64
CA MET A 163 5.93 21.98 -5.80
C MET A 163 7.20 22.81 -6.03
N SER A 164 8.34 22.15 -6.19
CA SER A 164 9.63 22.80 -6.43
C SER A 164 9.68 23.53 -7.79
N ARG A 165 9.02 22.99 -8.82
CA ARG A 165 8.94 23.63 -10.14
C ARG A 165 7.98 24.83 -10.19
N GLY A 166 7.00 24.90 -9.29
CA GLY A 166 6.07 26.03 -9.17
C GLY A 166 6.65 27.23 -8.45
N ALA A 167 7.72 27.08 -7.68
CA ALA A 167 8.35 28.16 -6.91
C ALA A 167 9.34 29.03 -7.73
N GLY A 168 9.65 28.65 -8.98
CA GLY A 168 10.67 29.32 -9.80
C GLY A 168 10.16 30.21 -10.93
N ALA A 169 8.87 30.21 -11.27
CA ALA A 169 8.35 30.97 -12.40
C ALA A 169 7.07 31.74 -12.02
N GLY A 170 7.22 32.89 -11.43
CA GLY A 170 6.19 33.94 -11.41
C GLY A 170 5.17 33.83 -10.28
N GLY A 171 5.38 34.61 -9.23
CA GLY A 171 4.30 35.17 -8.43
C GLY A 171 3.91 34.43 -7.15
N GLY A 172 4.47 34.88 -6.04
CA GLY A 172 3.69 34.96 -4.80
C GLY A 172 3.70 33.75 -3.86
N GLY A 173 4.49 33.79 -2.79
CA GLY A 173 4.09 33.19 -1.53
C GLY A 173 4.49 31.75 -1.26
N GLY A 174 5.73 31.37 -1.50
CA GLY A 174 6.30 30.17 -0.85
C GLY A 174 6.62 30.47 0.60
N ILE A 175 6.30 29.55 1.51
CA ILE A 175 6.57 29.59 2.96
C ILE A 175 8.06 29.86 3.27
N MET A 176 8.95 29.62 2.29
CA MET A 176 10.40 29.86 2.36
C MET A 176 10.82 31.33 2.09
N ASN A 177 9.85 32.24 1.84
CA ASN A 177 10.14 33.63 1.55
C ASN A 177 9.98 34.55 2.78
N VAL A 178 9.75 33.96 3.95
CA VAL A 178 9.74 34.68 5.25
C VAL A 178 11.18 35.01 5.60
N GLY A 179 11.58 36.26 5.40
CA GLY A 179 12.91 36.76 5.75
C GLY A 179 13.70 37.40 4.61
N LYS A 180 13.26 37.35 3.37
CA LYS A 180 13.86 38.15 2.30
C LYS A 180 13.21 39.53 2.31
N ALA A 181 13.78 40.46 3.06
CA ALA A 181 13.51 41.86 2.91
C ALA A 181 13.72 42.21 1.43
N LYS A 182 12.69 42.70 0.74
CA LYS A 182 12.84 43.28 -0.59
C LYS A 182 13.63 44.56 -0.44
N ALA A 183 14.95 44.48 -0.60
CA ALA A 183 15.77 45.66 -0.77
C ALA A 183 15.24 46.34 -2.05
N GLN A 184 14.56 47.45 -1.93
CA GLN A 184 14.32 48.34 -3.06
C GLN A 184 15.67 48.95 -3.42
N VAL A 185 16.18 48.57 -4.58
CA VAL A 185 17.32 49.28 -5.16
C VAL A 185 16.81 50.64 -5.49
N PHE A 186 17.33 51.67 -4.77
CA PHE A 186 17.07 53.06 -5.08
C PHE A 186 17.70 53.35 -6.45
N ASP A 187 16.84 53.51 -7.45
CA ASP A 187 17.26 53.88 -8.78
C ASP A 187 17.66 55.37 -8.73
N LYS A 188 18.96 55.61 -8.89
CA LYS A 188 19.61 56.90 -8.71
C LYS A 188 19.14 57.96 -9.73
N ASP A 189 18.48 57.54 -10.79
CA ASP A 189 18.03 58.40 -11.90
C ASP A 189 16.63 58.99 -11.71
N ASN A 190 15.83 58.46 -10.77
CA ASN A 190 14.45 58.93 -10.51
C ASN A 190 14.26 59.54 -9.12
N ALA A 191 15.31 59.68 -8.33
CA ALA A 191 15.22 60.39 -7.07
C ALA A 191 15.19 61.88 -7.34
N LYS A 192 14.01 62.51 -7.18
CA LYS A 192 13.94 63.97 -7.04
C LYS A 192 14.92 64.36 -5.95
N ARG A 193 16.02 65.01 -6.35
CA ARG A 193 16.98 65.53 -5.40
C ARG A 193 16.30 66.67 -4.67
N VAL A 194 15.88 66.44 -3.44
CA VAL A 194 15.44 67.51 -2.52
C VAL A 194 16.70 68.24 -2.13
N THR A 195 16.82 69.47 -2.60
CA THR A 195 17.92 70.36 -2.24
C THR A 195 17.50 71.19 -1.05
N PHE A 196 18.48 71.76 -0.26
CA PHE A 196 18.21 72.62 0.88
C PHE A 196 17.39 73.85 0.57
N LYS A 197 17.18 74.18 -0.72
CA LYS A 197 16.28 75.24 -1.18
C LYS A 197 14.80 74.87 -1.12
N ASP A 198 14.49 73.58 -1.06
CA ASP A 198 13.11 73.06 -1.03
C ASP A 198 12.57 72.97 0.41
N VAL A 199 13.44 73.24 1.41
CA VAL A 199 13.03 73.34 2.82
C VAL A 199 12.80 74.82 3.12
N ALA A 200 11.67 75.31 2.68
CA ALA A 200 11.21 76.63 3.04
C ALA A 200 10.47 76.56 4.38
N GLY A 201 11.03 77.24 5.38
CA GLY A 201 10.26 77.53 6.60
C GLY A 201 10.96 77.25 7.91
N LEU A 202 11.99 78.00 8.20
CA LEU A 202 12.38 78.41 9.52
C LEU A 202 12.76 79.91 9.39
N GLY A 203 11.70 80.76 9.30
CA GLY A 203 11.77 82.17 9.56
C GLY A 203 10.99 82.39 10.85
N GLU A 204 11.67 82.92 11.82
CA GLU A 204 11.10 83.46 13.05
C GLU A 204 9.94 84.37 12.76
#